data_dbf5163765688c4a5ba84e4385528704
#
_entry.id   dbf5163765688c4a5ba84e4385528704
#
_cell.length_a   1.000
_cell.length_b   1.000
_cell.length_c   1.000
_cell.angle_alpha   90.00
_cell.angle_beta   90.00
_cell.angle_gamma   90.00
#
_symmetry.space_group_name_H-M   'P 1'
#
loop_
_entity.id
_entity.type
_entity.pdbx_description
1 polymer ?
#
loop_
_entity_poly.entity_id
_entity_poly.type
_entity_poly.pdbx_seq_one_letter_code
_entity_poly.pdbx_strand_id
1 'polypeptide(L)'
;SSSAASDVYKRQLLERIEDKGFIDYDTLCKEMESSELLSATNKSILQQTVKAIEAELYDLALVGAVIVFDGVLTEATSNASTNISRRIEDIRNKMEKLSDEEWECLGEKEITVFGMYITWTKTMEGFQRYSEFDKPETEPKSLNRHWIAHGRKTTIATKLDCCKMINALYGLLCIGNPALLSS
;
A
#
# COMPACT_ATOMS: atom_id res chain seq x y z
N SER A 1 -8.71 -14.06 -25.74
CA SER A 1 -9.37 -14.92 -24.74
C SER A 1 -8.77 -14.86 -23.34
N SER A 2 -7.47 -14.65 -23.18
CA SER A 2 -6.86 -14.54 -21.83
C SER A 2 -7.22 -13.23 -21.08
N SER A 3 -7.46 -12.14 -21.80
CA SER A 3 -7.84 -10.86 -21.19
C SER A 3 -9.25 -10.90 -20.60
N ALA A 4 -10.20 -11.51 -21.28
CA ALA A 4 -11.59 -11.63 -20.81
C ALA A 4 -11.70 -12.48 -19.54
N ALA A 5 -10.96 -13.59 -19.45
CA ALA A 5 -10.90 -14.41 -18.25
C ALA A 5 -10.26 -13.67 -17.07
N SER A 6 -9.21 -12.88 -17.33
CA SER A 6 -8.58 -12.01 -16.32
C SER A 6 -9.55 -10.93 -15.81
N ASP A 7 -10.37 -10.35 -16.70
CA ASP A 7 -11.33 -9.30 -16.31
C ASP A 7 -12.52 -9.87 -15.53
N VAL A 8 -12.98 -11.08 -15.87
CA VAL A 8 -14.00 -11.80 -15.09
C VAL A 8 -13.48 -12.14 -13.70
N TYR A 9 -12.25 -12.66 -13.59
CA TYR A 9 -11.64 -12.97 -12.32
C TYR A 9 -11.44 -11.73 -11.44
N LYS A 10 -10.97 -10.64 -12.03
CA LYS A 10 -10.86 -9.35 -11.32
C LYS A 10 -12.20 -8.87 -10.81
N ARG A 11 -13.25 -8.95 -11.63
CA ARG A 11 -14.60 -8.55 -11.22
C ARG A 11 -15.11 -9.41 -10.07
N GLN A 12 -15.00 -10.73 -10.15
CA GLN A 12 -15.40 -11.64 -9.08
C GLN A 12 -14.62 -11.38 -7.78
N LEU A 13 -13.32 -11.06 -7.89
CA LEU A 13 -12.51 -10.70 -6.76
C LEU A 13 -12.98 -9.38 -6.13
N LEU A 14 -13.31 -8.38 -6.96
CA LEU A 14 -13.81 -7.09 -6.50
C LEU A 14 -15.20 -7.21 -5.85
N GLU A 15 -16.11 -7.94 -6.45
CA GLU A 15 -17.45 -8.24 -5.88
C GLU A 15 -17.30 -8.97 -4.52
N ARG A 16 -16.34 -9.89 -4.41
CA ARG A 16 -16.07 -10.60 -3.17
C ARG A 16 -15.46 -9.70 -2.09
N ILE A 17 -14.66 -8.70 -2.49
CA ILE A 17 -14.10 -7.67 -1.63
C ILE A 17 -15.21 -6.74 -1.14
N GLU A 18 -16.13 -6.33 -2.01
CA GLU A 18 -17.26 -5.47 -1.69
C GLU A 18 -18.28 -6.16 -0.78
N ASP A 19 -18.54 -7.46 -1.00
CA ASP A 19 -19.61 -8.21 -0.29
C ASP A 19 -19.20 -8.72 1.08
N LYS A 20 -17.92 -9.07 1.29
CA LYS A 20 -17.48 -9.76 2.52
C LYS A 20 -16.53 -8.94 3.40
N GLY A 21 -16.17 -7.72 2.96
CA GLY A 21 -15.10 -6.98 3.60
C GLY A 21 -13.81 -7.83 3.56
N PHE A 22 -12.81 -7.42 2.82
CA PHE A 22 -11.59 -8.23 2.64
C PHE A 22 -10.87 -8.49 3.95
N ILE A 23 -11.05 -7.60 4.89
CA ILE A 23 -10.47 -7.67 6.23
C ILE A 23 -11.42 -6.89 7.12
N ASP A 24 -11.69 -7.42 8.29
CA ASP A 24 -12.21 -6.63 9.39
C ASP A 24 -11.21 -5.48 9.62
N TYR A 25 -11.59 -4.28 9.20
CA TYR A 25 -10.73 -3.10 9.31
C TYR A 25 -10.24 -2.86 10.72
N ASP A 26 -11.07 -3.16 11.71
CA ASP A 26 -10.71 -3.02 13.12
C ASP A 26 -9.57 -3.96 13.51
N THR A 27 -9.62 -5.21 13.08
CA THR A 27 -8.57 -6.18 13.34
C THR A 27 -7.29 -5.79 12.60
N LEU A 28 -7.38 -5.44 11.32
CA LEU A 28 -6.25 -5.00 10.53
C LEU A 28 -5.59 -3.75 11.13
N CYS A 29 -6.38 -2.78 11.56
CA CYS A 29 -5.86 -1.57 12.17
C CYS A 29 -5.16 -1.85 13.50
N LYS A 30 -5.70 -2.74 14.33
CA LYS A 30 -5.04 -3.15 15.59
C LYS A 30 -3.70 -3.82 15.31
N GLU A 31 -3.62 -4.70 14.32
CA GLU A 31 -2.36 -5.32 13.90
C GLU A 31 -1.37 -4.28 13.37
N MET A 32 -1.81 -3.36 12.51
CA MET A 32 -0.97 -2.27 12.01
C MET A 32 -0.52 -1.33 13.13
N GLU A 33 -1.40 -1.01 14.07
CA GLU A 33 -1.10 -0.15 15.23
C GLU A 33 -0.04 -0.76 16.16
N SER A 34 0.10 -2.09 16.20
CA SER A 34 1.14 -2.77 16.97
C SER A 34 2.53 -2.61 16.34
N SER A 35 2.61 -2.23 15.07
CA SER A 35 3.88 -2.06 14.36
C SER A 35 4.71 -0.90 14.92
N GLU A 36 6.01 -1.14 15.12
CA GLU A 36 6.99 -0.11 15.48
C GLU A 36 7.29 0.86 14.33
N LEU A 37 6.95 0.51 13.09
CA LEU A 37 7.08 1.38 11.92
C LEU A 37 6.03 2.48 11.86
N LEU A 38 5.02 2.45 12.72
CA LEU A 38 4.02 3.49 12.84
C LEU A 38 4.33 4.41 14.03
N SER A 39 4.71 5.65 13.74
CA SER A 39 4.80 6.70 14.75
C SER A 39 3.43 6.94 15.43
N ALA A 40 3.42 7.54 16.61
CA ALA A 40 2.17 7.88 17.31
C ALA A 40 1.24 8.76 16.43
N THR A 41 1.79 9.67 15.67
CA THR A 41 1.04 10.51 14.73
C THR A 41 0.42 9.66 13.61
N ASN A 42 1.19 8.76 12.99
CA ASN A 42 0.70 7.89 11.94
C ASN A 42 -0.38 6.92 12.45
N LYS A 43 -0.26 6.40 13.66
CA LYS A 43 -1.31 5.60 14.31
C LYS A 43 -2.62 6.40 14.47
N SER A 44 -2.52 7.64 14.93
CA SER A 44 -3.69 8.52 15.06
C SER A 44 -4.34 8.83 13.70
N ILE A 45 -3.55 9.11 12.67
CA ILE A 45 -4.07 9.35 11.31
C ILE A 45 -4.73 8.09 10.76
N LEU A 46 -4.13 6.91 10.96
CA LEU A 46 -4.71 5.63 10.53
C LEU A 46 -6.08 5.37 11.15
N GLN A 47 -6.22 5.58 12.46
CA GLN A 47 -7.50 5.44 13.16
C GLN A 47 -8.56 6.40 12.60
N GLN A 48 -8.19 7.64 12.30
CA GLN A 48 -9.10 8.62 11.67
C GLN A 48 -9.44 8.23 10.24
N THR A 49 -8.49 7.67 9.50
CA THR A 49 -8.68 7.15 8.14
C THR A 49 -9.74 6.06 8.11
N VAL A 50 -9.67 5.11 9.05
CA VAL A 50 -10.68 4.03 9.15
C VAL A 50 -12.05 4.60 9.46
N LYS A 51 -12.16 5.50 10.43
CA LYS A 51 -13.44 6.17 10.74
C LYS A 51 -13.99 6.94 9.54
N ALA A 52 -13.12 7.54 8.72
CA ALA A 52 -13.54 8.21 7.50
C ALA A 52 -14.05 7.22 6.45
N ILE A 53 -13.46 6.01 6.33
CA ILE A 53 -13.98 4.94 5.45
C ILE A 53 -15.36 4.48 5.92
N GLU A 54 -15.55 4.26 7.22
CA GLU A 54 -16.84 3.87 7.81
C GLU A 54 -17.92 4.92 7.60
N ALA A 55 -17.52 6.21 7.64
CA ALA A 55 -18.40 7.34 7.38
C ALA A 55 -18.58 7.67 5.88
N GLU A 56 -18.04 6.83 4.98
CA GLU A 56 -18.08 7.00 3.52
C GLU A 56 -17.39 8.28 3.01
N LEU A 57 -16.49 8.85 3.80
CA LEU A 57 -15.68 10.02 3.46
C LEU A 57 -14.40 9.59 2.72
N TYR A 58 -14.55 8.94 1.57
CA TYR A 58 -13.47 8.23 0.89
C TYR A 58 -12.33 9.13 0.41
N ASP A 59 -12.61 10.36 -0.04
CA ASP A 59 -11.54 11.29 -0.44
C ASP A 59 -10.64 11.65 0.74
N LEU A 60 -11.23 11.91 1.91
CA LEU A 60 -10.50 12.20 3.13
C LEU A 60 -9.71 10.98 3.63
N ALA A 61 -10.36 9.82 3.60
CA ALA A 61 -9.74 8.55 3.97
C ALA A 61 -8.54 8.22 3.07
N LEU A 62 -8.67 8.44 1.77
CA LEU A 62 -7.59 8.18 0.80
C LEU A 62 -6.38 9.07 1.05
N VAL A 63 -6.60 10.35 1.34
CA VAL A 63 -5.51 11.29 1.69
C VAL A 63 -4.83 10.86 2.98
N GLY A 64 -5.59 10.50 4.02
CA GLY A 64 -5.04 10.00 5.29
C GLY A 64 -4.19 8.75 5.10
N ALA A 65 -4.68 7.78 4.33
CA ALA A 65 -3.95 6.55 4.03
C ALA A 65 -2.64 6.81 3.27
N VAL A 66 -2.62 7.76 2.32
CA VAL A 66 -1.40 8.16 1.60
C VAL A 66 -0.37 8.79 2.54
N ILE A 67 -0.80 9.62 3.49
CA ILE A 67 0.10 10.25 4.48
C ILE A 67 0.73 9.19 5.37
N VAL A 68 -0.07 8.25 5.90
CA VAL A 68 0.43 7.14 6.73
C VAL A 68 1.41 6.28 5.95
N PHE A 69 1.07 5.92 4.70
CA PHE A 69 1.94 5.16 3.83
C PHE A 69 3.31 5.83 3.63
N ASP A 70 3.32 7.13 3.37
CA ASP A 70 4.57 7.88 3.18
C ASP A 70 5.43 7.91 4.46
N GLY A 71 4.79 8.06 5.62
CA GLY A 71 5.46 7.98 6.92
C GLY A 71 6.08 6.60 7.18
N VAL A 72 5.32 5.52 6.98
CA VAL A 72 5.82 4.14 7.15
C VAL A 72 6.97 3.85 6.18
N LEU A 73 6.86 4.30 4.93
CA LEU A 73 7.93 4.12 3.95
C LEU A 73 9.21 4.84 4.38
N THR A 74 9.10 6.01 5.00
CA THR A 74 10.24 6.75 5.55
C THR A 74 10.91 5.96 6.68
N GLU A 75 10.15 5.44 7.63
CA GLU A 75 10.67 4.64 8.75
C GLU A 75 11.31 3.32 8.25
N ALA A 76 10.62 2.60 7.36
CA ALA A 76 11.10 1.32 6.83
C ALA A 76 12.42 1.45 6.03
N THR A 77 12.65 2.59 5.37
CA THR A 77 13.85 2.84 4.59
C THR A 77 14.91 3.62 5.34
N SER A 78 14.57 4.22 6.46
CA SER A 78 15.41 5.22 7.16
C SER A 78 15.84 6.36 6.22
N ASN A 79 15.02 6.68 5.22
CA ASN A 79 15.30 7.64 4.16
C ASN A 79 14.15 8.64 4.05
N ALA A 80 14.39 9.87 4.50
CA ALA A 80 13.43 10.98 4.46
C ALA A 80 13.38 11.68 3.08
N SER A 81 13.96 11.09 2.03
CA SER A 81 13.88 11.67 0.68
C SER A 81 12.42 11.82 0.24
N THR A 82 12.08 12.94 -0.35
CA THR A 82 10.78 13.15 -1.01
C THR A 82 10.64 12.32 -2.28
N ASN A 83 11.74 11.79 -2.81
CA ASN A 83 11.75 10.89 -3.95
C ASN A 83 11.47 9.45 -3.50
N ILE A 84 10.20 9.07 -3.60
CA ILE A 84 9.74 7.73 -3.22
C ILE A 84 10.36 6.62 -4.05
N SER A 85 10.66 6.84 -5.32
CA SER A 85 11.33 5.83 -6.16
C SER A 85 12.68 5.44 -5.57
N ARG A 86 13.45 6.39 -5.01
CA ARG A 86 14.69 6.08 -4.30
C ARG A 86 14.43 5.27 -3.03
N ARG A 87 13.39 5.58 -2.28
CA ARG A 87 13.03 4.84 -1.07
C ARG A 87 12.65 3.38 -1.37
N ILE A 88 11.94 3.14 -2.48
CA ILE A 88 11.62 1.78 -2.92
C ILE A 88 12.86 1.04 -3.39
N GLU A 89 13.75 1.73 -4.10
CA GLU A 89 15.03 1.14 -4.52
C GLU A 89 15.89 0.75 -3.30
N ASP A 90 15.85 1.52 -2.23
CA ASP A 90 16.53 1.16 -0.96
C ASP A 90 15.97 -0.14 -0.36
N ILE A 91 14.65 -0.34 -0.38
CA ILE A 91 14.03 -1.61 0.04
C ILE A 91 14.48 -2.74 -0.89
N ARG A 92 14.43 -2.53 -2.21
CA ARG A 92 14.90 -3.50 -3.20
C ARG A 92 16.35 -3.91 -2.93
N ASN A 93 17.24 -2.94 -2.77
CA ASN A 93 18.67 -3.18 -2.53
C ASN A 93 18.93 -3.94 -1.22
N LYS A 94 18.11 -3.75 -0.19
CA LYS A 94 18.20 -4.53 1.05
C LYS A 94 17.84 -5.99 0.82
N MET A 95 16.81 -6.26 0.02
CA MET A 95 16.34 -7.61 -0.28
C MET A 95 17.26 -8.35 -1.27
N GLU A 96 17.78 -7.65 -2.28
CA GLU A 96 18.68 -8.23 -3.30
C GLU A 96 20.10 -8.50 -2.80
N LYS A 97 20.46 -8.00 -1.62
CA LYS A 97 21.78 -8.24 -1.00
C LYS A 97 21.86 -9.52 -0.18
N LEU A 98 20.77 -10.27 -0.06
CA LEU A 98 20.81 -11.58 0.57
C LEU A 98 21.73 -12.50 -0.25
N SER A 99 22.68 -13.14 0.40
CA SER A 99 23.54 -14.16 -0.24
C SER A 99 22.73 -15.41 -0.59
N ASP A 100 23.25 -16.24 -1.48
CA ASP A 100 22.61 -17.52 -1.83
C ASP A 100 22.42 -18.39 -0.59
N GLU A 101 23.37 -18.38 0.34
CA GLU A 101 23.28 -19.11 1.61
C GLU A 101 22.16 -18.56 2.52
N GLU A 102 21.98 -17.25 2.57
CA GLU A 102 20.87 -16.64 3.29
C GLU A 102 19.53 -16.98 2.62
N TRP A 103 19.49 -17.02 1.29
CA TRP A 103 18.30 -17.46 0.53
C TRP A 103 17.93 -18.91 0.83
N GLU A 104 18.89 -19.83 0.89
CA GLU A 104 18.65 -21.24 1.21
C GLU A 104 18.18 -21.44 2.65
N CYS A 105 18.54 -20.53 3.56
CA CYS A 105 18.10 -20.54 4.94
C CYS A 105 16.75 -19.88 5.19
N LEU A 106 16.15 -19.25 4.16
CA LEU A 106 14.84 -18.61 4.29
C LEU A 106 13.76 -19.65 4.54
N GLY A 107 12.99 -19.42 5.60
CA GLY A 107 11.80 -20.21 5.89
C GLY A 107 10.63 -19.85 4.96
N GLU A 108 9.53 -20.57 5.12
CA GLU A 108 8.30 -20.37 4.34
C GLU A 108 7.74 -18.93 4.45
N LYS A 109 7.93 -18.29 5.61
CA LYS A 109 7.50 -16.91 5.87
C LYS A 109 8.31 -15.89 5.06
N GLU A 110 9.61 -16.04 5.06
CA GLU A 110 10.52 -15.15 4.34
C GLU A 110 10.27 -15.23 2.84
N ILE A 111 10.02 -16.43 2.32
CA ILE A 111 9.64 -16.64 0.90
C ILE A 111 8.32 -15.94 0.61
N THR A 112 7.34 -16.02 1.52
CA THR A 112 6.06 -15.31 1.39
C THR A 112 6.26 -13.80 1.38
N VAL A 113 7.05 -13.26 2.31
CA VAL A 113 7.39 -11.83 2.36
C VAL A 113 8.05 -11.37 1.07
N PHE A 114 8.96 -12.17 0.52
CA PHE A 114 9.61 -11.85 -0.75
C PHE A 114 8.64 -11.84 -1.93
N GLY A 115 7.73 -12.78 -2.00
CA GLY A 115 6.64 -12.79 -2.99
C GLY A 115 5.74 -11.57 -2.88
N MET A 116 5.39 -11.17 -1.66
CA MET A 116 4.65 -9.93 -1.38
C MET A 116 5.44 -8.70 -1.81
N TYR A 117 6.74 -8.65 -1.53
CA TYR A 117 7.62 -7.57 -1.92
C TYR A 117 7.67 -7.37 -3.45
N ILE A 118 7.85 -8.45 -4.22
CA ILE A 118 7.85 -8.38 -5.69
C ILE A 118 6.52 -7.83 -6.20
N THR A 119 5.40 -8.33 -5.66
CA THR A 119 4.06 -7.88 -6.05
C THR A 119 3.83 -6.42 -5.66
N TRP A 120 4.26 -6.05 -4.46
CA TRP A 120 4.15 -4.71 -3.92
C TRP A 120 4.96 -3.70 -4.75
N THR A 121 6.23 -4.00 -5.09
CA THR A 121 7.07 -3.11 -5.90
C THR A 121 6.47 -2.84 -7.28
N LYS A 122 5.94 -3.86 -7.94
CA LYS A 122 5.25 -3.68 -9.24
C LYS A 122 4.00 -2.82 -9.13
N THR A 123 3.23 -2.99 -8.05
CA THR A 123 2.04 -2.17 -7.78
C THR A 123 2.44 -0.72 -7.53
N MET A 124 3.53 -0.52 -6.80
CA MET A 124 4.02 0.81 -6.45
C MET A 124 4.64 1.59 -7.61
N GLU A 125 5.17 0.94 -8.63
CA GLU A 125 5.67 1.62 -9.84
C GLU A 125 4.59 2.51 -10.48
N GLY A 126 3.35 2.02 -10.60
CA GLY A 126 2.22 2.80 -11.11
C GLY A 126 1.77 3.89 -10.14
N PHE A 127 1.71 3.56 -8.84
CA PHE A 127 1.27 4.46 -7.78
C PHE A 127 2.14 5.72 -7.65
N GLN A 128 3.42 5.62 -7.99
CA GLN A 128 4.40 6.70 -7.80
C GLN A 128 4.82 7.39 -9.08
N ARG A 129 4.32 6.94 -10.21
CA ARG A 129 4.71 7.51 -11.50
C ARG A 129 4.44 9.01 -11.51
N TYR A 130 5.50 9.79 -11.69
CA TYR A 130 5.39 11.21 -11.88
C TYR A 130 4.60 11.52 -13.16
N SER A 131 3.67 12.45 -13.07
CA SER A 131 2.97 13.02 -14.22
C SER A 131 2.77 14.53 -14.01
N GLU A 132 2.70 15.25 -15.09
CA GLU A 132 2.46 16.69 -15.04
C GLU A 132 1.00 16.96 -14.59
N PHE A 133 0.83 17.85 -13.60
CA PHE A 133 -0.49 18.15 -13.03
C PHE A 133 -1.29 19.19 -13.82
N ASP A 134 -0.68 19.84 -14.78
CA ASP A 134 -1.28 20.91 -15.59
C ASP A 134 -2.23 20.38 -16.68
N LYS A 135 -2.21 19.09 -16.93
CA LYS A 135 -3.03 18.40 -17.93
C LYS A 135 -3.89 17.33 -17.28
N PRO A 136 -5.17 17.62 -16.95
CA PRO A 136 -6.08 16.64 -16.32
C PRO A 136 -6.17 15.31 -17.07
N GLU A 137 -6.05 15.33 -18.41
CA GLU A 137 -6.06 14.15 -19.26
C GLU A 137 -4.85 13.21 -19.03
N THR A 138 -3.81 13.68 -18.36
CA THR A 138 -2.64 12.85 -18.01
C THR A 138 -2.78 12.14 -16.67
N GLU A 139 -3.93 12.32 -15.97
CA GLU A 139 -4.19 11.59 -14.72
C GLU A 139 -4.07 10.09 -14.95
N PRO A 140 -3.23 9.37 -14.18
CA PRO A 140 -3.13 7.93 -14.28
C PRO A 140 -4.46 7.24 -13.97
N LYS A 141 -4.83 6.21 -14.76
CA LYS A 141 -6.05 5.41 -14.51
C LYS A 141 -6.00 4.62 -13.19
N SER A 142 -4.80 4.36 -12.68
CA SER A 142 -4.58 3.75 -11.37
C SER A 142 -4.38 4.81 -10.31
N LEU A 143 -4.56 4.45 -9.04
CA LEU A 143 -4.23 5.33 -7.92
C LEU A 143 -2.81 5.87 -8.07
N ASN A 144 -2.66 7.17 -7.91
CA ASN A 144 -1.38 7.84 -7.98
C ASN A 144 -1.19 8.79 -6.80
N ARG A 145 -0.11 8.57 -6.03
CA ARG A 145 0.19 9.34 -4.83
C ARG A 145 0.29 10.84 -5.09
N HIS A 146 0.97 11.24 -6.17
CA HIS A 146 1.17 12.65 -6.47
C HIS A 146 -0.16 13.36 -6.72
N TRP A 147 -1.05 12.74 -7.49
CA TRP A 147 -2.37 13.30 -7.77
C TRP A 147 -3.24 13.38 -6.51
N ILE A 148 -3.17 12.39 -5.65
CA ILE A 148 -3.91 12.36 -4.38
C ILE A 148 -3.34 13.38 -3.40
N ALA A 149 -2.03 13.35 -3.14
CA ALA A 149 -1.38 14.19 -2.13
C ALA A 149 -1.42 15.69 -2.48
N HIS A 150 -1.46 16.03 -3.76
CA HIS A 150 -1.53 17.41 -4.23
C HIS A 150 -2.97 17.88 -4.52
N GLY A 151 -3.98 17.07 -4.22
CA GLY A 151 -5.39 17.41 -4.45
C GLY A 151 -5.73 17.61 -5.94
N ARG A 152 -5.04 16.88 -6.83
CA ARG A 152 -5.22 16.97 -8.27
C ARG A 152 -6.06 15.85 -8.87
N LYS A 153 -6.41 14.84 -8.05
CA LYS A 153 -7.28 13.75 -8.46
C LYS A 153 -8.62 14.32 -8.98
N THR A 154 -8.99 13.99 -10.22
CA THR A 154 -10.18 14.54 -10.87
C THR A 154 -11.43 13.70 -10.60
N THR A 155 -11.26 12.45 -10.18
CA THR A 155 -12.35 11.54 -9.85
C THR A 155 -12.56 11.43 -8.36
N ILE A 156 -13.80 11.29 -7.91
CA ILE A 156 -14.16 11.05 -6.52
C ILE A 156 -13.57 9.69 -6.09
N ALA A 157 -12.97 9.62 -4.91
CA ALA A 157 -12.45 8.37 -4.36
C ALA A 157 -13.59 7.41 -4.05
N THR A 158 -13.31 6.13 -4.20
CA THR A 158 -14.24 5.03 -3.89
C THR A 158 -13.75 4.23 -2.67
N LYS A 159 -14.64 3.45 -2.06
CA LYS A 159 -14.26 2.47 -1.03
C LYS A 159 -13.13 1.56 -1.51
N LEU A 160 -13.19 1.12 -2.78
CA LEU A 160 -12.18 0.27 -3.38
C LEU A 160 -10.80 0.96 -3.44
N ASP A 161 -10.76 2.26 -3.71
CA ASP A 161 -9.50 3.03 -3.72
C ASP A 161 -8.88 3.06 -2.32
N CYS A 162 -9.70 3.25 -1.29
CA CYS A 162 -9.26 3.18 0.11
C CYS A 162 -8.75 1.77 0.46
N CYS A 163 -9.48 0.71 0.07
CA CYS A 163 -9.06 -0.67 0.28
C CYS A 163 -7.71 -0.97 -0.36
N LYS A 164 -7.50 -0.52 -1.61
CA LYS A 164 -6.20 -0.69 -2.30
C LYS A 164 -5.07 -0.02 -1.52
N MET A 165 -5.31 1.16 -1.00
CA MET A 165 -4.31 1.93 -0.26
C MET A 165 -3.98 1.29 1.09
N ILE A 166 -5.00 0.83 1.83
CA ILE A 166 -4.81 0.11 3.10
C ILE A 166 -4.07 -1.21 2.87
N ASN A 167 -4.39 -1.97 1.81
CA ASN A 167 -3.67 -3.18 1.46
C ASN A 167 -2.21 -2.91 1.10
N ALA A 168 -1.93 -1.82 0.37
CA ALA A 168 -0.56 -1.43 0.06
C ALA A 168 0.23 -1.05 1.33
N LEU A 169 -0.41 -0.34 2.26
CA LEU A 169 0.15 0.00 3.55
C LEU A 169 0.44 -1.26 4.38
N TYR A 170 -0.52 -2.19 4.47
CA TYR A 170 -0.32 -3.45 5.18
C TYR A 170 0.83 -4.27 4.59
N GLY A 171 0.89 -4.38 3.26
CA GLY A 171 2.01 -5.04 2.58
C GLY A 171 3.36 -4.42 2.92
N LEU A 172 3.44 -3.09 2.99
CA LEU A 172 4.67 -2.38 3.39
C LEU A 172 5.05 -2.70 4.85
N LEU A 173 4.09 -2.74 5.76
CA LEU A 173 4.33 -3.08 7.16
C LEU A 173 4.81 -4.53 7.32
N CYS A 174 4.23 -5.48 6.57
CA CYS A 174 4.67 -6.87 6.57
C CYS A 174 6.10 -7.03 6.05
N ILE A 175 6.48 -6.29 4.99
CA ILE A 175 7.84 -6.28 4.45
C ILE A 175 8.83 -5.71 5.47
N GLY A 176 8.45 -4.62 6.15
CA GLY A 176 9.28 -3.99 7.17
C GLY A 176 9.33 -4.73 8.50
N ASN A 177 8.32 -5.55 8.80
CA ASN A 177 8.22 -6.36 10.02
C ASN A 177 7.60 -7.72 9.72
N PRO A 178 8.39 -8.73 9.31
CA PRO A 178 7.89 -10.06 8.97
C PRO A 178 7.13 -10.78 10.10
N ALA A 179 7.30 -10.35 11.35
CA ALA A 179 6.58 -10.92 12.49
C ALA A 179 5.06 -10.72 12.39
N LEU A 180 4.59 -9.69 11.66
CA LEU A 180 3.16 -9.47 11.42
C LEU A 180 2.48 -10.57 10.60
N LEU A 181 3.24 -11.39 9.88
CA LEU A 181 2.71 -12.55 9.14
C LEU A 181 2.48 -13.78 10.03
N SER A 182 2.78 -13.69 11.32
CA SER A 182 2.77 -14.79 12.27
C SER A 182 1.51 -14.87 13.13
N SER A 183 0.67 -13.85 13.06
CA SER A 183 -0.60 -13.75 13.77
C SER A 183 -1.75 -14.29 12.94
#